data_4affbdb5728ee7c87b50484201905d9f
#
_entry.id   4affbdb5728ee7c87b50484201905d9f
#
_cell.length_a   1.000
_cell.length_b   1.000
_cell.length_c   1.000
_cell.angle_alpha   90.00
_cell.angle_beta   90.00
_cell.angle_gamma   90.00
#
_symmetry.space_group_name_H-M   'P 1'
#
loop_
_entity.id
_entity.type
_entity.pdbx_description
1 polymer ?
#
loop_
_entity_poly.entity_id
_entity_poly.type
_entity_poly.pdbx_seq_one_letter_code
_entity_poly.pdbx_strand_id
1 'polypeptide(L)'
;MYKEIILDHYKNPRNKGVFPDAEVSAEDYNPVCGDRIRIDIMIVDDKVSDVKFDGEGCAISQASASILTDMLIDKSIDEILKLDKDDILEALGTPVLGPARIKCALLSLKVMKLGTYSYIGKDKPPDSAD
;
A
#
# COMPACT_ATOMS: atom_id res chain seq x y z
N MET A 1 -4.52 18.52 -12.15
CA MET A 1 -5.33 17.56 -11.40
C MET A 1 -4.54 16.62 -10.49
N TYR A 2 -3.58 15.88 -11.03
CA TYR A 2 -2.81 14.98 -10.17
C TYR A 2 -2.01 15.72 -9.09
N LYS A 3 -1.54 16.92 -9.35
CA LYS A 3 -0.80 17.71 -8.34
C LYS A 3 -1.66 17.99 -7.11
N GLU A 4 -2.92 18.29 -7.32
CA GLU A 4 -3.84 18.56 -6.22
C GLU A 4 -4.14 17.32 -5.39
N ILE A 5 -4.31 16.19 -6.06
CA ILE A 5 -4.56 14.90 -5.40
C ILE A 5 -3.35 14.52 -4.55
N ILE A 6 -2.15 14.61 -5.12
CA ILE A 6 -0.91 14.24 -4.42
C ILE A 6 -0.69 15.16 -3.22
N LEU A 7 -0.85 16.47 -3.40
CA LEU A 7 -0.66 17.41 -2.30
C LEU A 7 -1.68 17.21 -1.18
N ASP A 8 -2.93 16.95 -1.53
CA ASP A 8 -3.97 16.71 -0.52
C ASP A 8 -3.63 15.49 0.33
N HIS A 9 -3.33 14.37 -0.31
CA HIS A 9 -2.98 13.15 0.42
C HIS A 9 -1.67 13.25 1.17
N TYR A 10 -0.73 14.04 0.68
CA TYR A 10 0.52 14.25 1.38
C TYR A 10 0.34 15.10 2.65
N LYS A 11 -0.43 16.16 2.54
CA LYS A 11 -0.68 17.08 3.67
C LYS A 11 -1.67 16.51 4.68
N ASN A 12 -2.65 15.77 4.19
CA ASN A 12 -3.73 15.21 4.99
C ASN A 12 -3.82 13.71 4.73
N PRO A 13 -2.80 12.92 5.13
CA PRO A 13 -2.79 11.48 4.85
C PRO A 13 -3.93 10.78 5.56
N ARG A 14 -4.58 9.88 4.82
CA ARG A 14 -5.64 9.02 5.35
C ARG A 14 -5.00 7.80 5.97
N ASN A 15 -5.57 7.35 7.08
CA ASN A 15 -5.16 6.08 7.71
C ASN A 15 -3.67 6.05 8.11
N LYS A 16 -3.13 7.19 8.52
CA LYS A 16 -1.74 7.25 9.00
C LYS A 16 -1.64 6.65 10.40
N GLY A 17 -0.67 5.79 10.61
CA GLY A 17 -0.44 5.19 11.93
C GLY A 17 0.09 3.78 11.83
N VAL A 18 0.00 3.06 12.94
CA VAL A 18 0.51 1.70 13.07
C VAL A 18 -0.49 0.85 13.84
N PHE A 19 -0.68 -0.39 13.39
CA PHE A 19 -1.41 -1.41 14.14
C PHE A 19 -0.42 -2.48 14.57
N PRO A 20 0.05 -2.48 15.84
CA PRO A 20 1.06 -3.45 16.28
C PRO A 20 0.62 -4.91 16.15
N ASP A 21 -0.69 -5.17 16.25
CA ASP A 21 -1.23 -6.53 16.22
C ASP A 21 -1.90 -6.88 14.89
N ALA A 22 -1.55 -6.19 13.82
CA ALA A 22 -2.17 -6.44 12.52
C ALA A 22 -1.84 -7.84 11.99
N GLU A 23 -2.80 -8.48 11.36
CA GLU A 23 -2.61 -9.76 10.69
C GLU A 23 -1.62 -9.66 9.55
N VAL A 24 -1.64 -8.54 8.84
CA VAL A 24 -0.67 -8.26 7.76
C VAL A 24 0.16 -7.04 8.18
N SER A 25 1.46 -7.21 8.19
CA SER A 25 2.38 -6.09 8.45
C SER A 25 3.60 -6.28 7.56
N ALA A 26 3.93 -5.26 6.78
CA ALA A 26 5.08 -5.30 5.89
C ALA A 26 5.69 -3.92 5.75
N GLU A 27 6.97 -3.90 5.44
CA GLU A 27 7.73 -2.66 5.28
C GLU A 27 8.77 -2.88 4.20
N ASP A 28 9.02 -1.86 3.41
CA ASP A 28 10.09 -1.89 2.41
C ASP A 28 10.59 -0.47 2.16
N TYR A 29 11.70 -0.39 1.48
CA TYR A 29 12.43 0.85 1.21
C TYR A 29 12.66 1.01 -0.28
N ASN A 30 12.67 2.26 -0.73
CA ASN A 30 13.18 2.61 -2.04
C ASN A 30 14.47 3.42 -1.82
N PRO A 31 15.65 2.80 -1.93
CA PRO A 31 16.90 3.51 -1.62
C PRO A 31 17.22 4.65 -2.58
N VAL A 32 16.68 4.61 -3.79
CA VAL A 32 16.91 5.67 -4.77
C VAL A 32 16.33 7.00 -4.32
N CYS A 33 15.13 6.96 -3.74
CA CYS A 33 14.42 8.16 -3.29
C CYS A 33 14.44 8.34 -1.77
N GLY A 34 14.98 7.39 -1.03
CA GLY A 34 14.93 7.43 0.43
C GLY A 34 13.55 7.22 1.01
N ASP A 35 12.68 6.54 0.29
CA ASP A 35 11.32 6.27 0.75
C ASP A 35 11.28 5.03 1.63
N ARG A 36 10.44 5.09 2.66
CA ARG A 36 10.11 3.93 3.51
C ARG A 36 8.61 3.88 3.65
N ILE A 37 8.03 2.72 3.44
CA ILE A 37 6.58 2.51 3.62
C ILE A 37 6.37 1.24 4.43
N ARG A 38 5.54 1.37 5.47
CA ARG A 38 5.03 0.26 6.26
C ARG A 38 3.52 0.25 6.12
N ILE A 39 2.95 -0.94 5.91
CA ILE A 39 1.49 -1.11 5.83
C ILE A 39 1.07 -2.19 6.82
N ASP A 40 0.09 -1.85 7.65
CA ASP A 40 -0.51 -2.76 8.62
C ASP A 40 -1.97 -2.93 8.27
N ILE A 41 -2.42 -4.17 8.10
CA ILE A 41 -3.78 -4.48 7.70
C ILE A 41 -4.43 -5.40 8.72
N MET A 42 -5.62 -5.00 9.20
CA MET A 42 -6.45 -5.82 10.06
C MET A 42 -7.42 -6.60 9.19
N ILE A 43 -7.44 -7.92 9.34
CA ILE A 43 -8.26 -8.83 8.54
C ILE A 43 -9.36 -9.45 9.42
N VAL A 44 -10.60 -9.38 8.96
CA VAL A 44 -11.73 -10.06 9.62
C VAL A 44 -12.56 -10.73 8.52
N ASP A 45 -12.78 -12.03 8.65
CA ASP A 45 -13.56 -12.83 7.69
C ASP A 45 -13.05 -12.67 6.26
N ASP A 46 -11.72 -12.74 6.07
CA ASP A 46 -11.04 -12.61 4.79
C ASP A 46 -11.24 -11.25 4.10
N LYS A 47 -11.62 -10.25 4.87
CA LYS A 47 -11.76 -8.87 4.37
C LYS A 47 -10.93 -7.91 5.20
N VAL A 48 -10.51 -6.84 4.55
CA VAL A 48 -9.80 -5.76 5.22
C VAL A 48 -10.77 -4.98 6.08
N SER A 49 -10.64 -5.11 7.39
CA SER A 49 -11.50 -4.37 8.33
C SER A 49 -10.96 -2.98 8.61
N ASP A 50 -9.64 -2.83 8.62
CA ASP A 50 -8.99 -1.54 8.79
C ASP A 50 -7.55 -1.64 8.28
N VAL A 51 -6.95 -0.50 7.99
CA VAL A 51 -5.59 -0.44 7.47
C VAL A 51 -4.94 0.87 7.90
N LYS A 52 -3.64 0.81 8.19
CA LYS A 52 -2.85 2.01 8.45
C LYS A 52 -1.53 1.90 7.72
N PHE A 53 -0.96 3.05 7.42
CA PHE A 53 0.41 3.09 6.91
C PHE A 53 1.26 4.06 7.71
N ASP A 54 2.54 3.79 7.72
CA ASP A 54 3.53 4.69 8.26
C ASP A 54 4.70 4.76 7.27
N GLY A 55 5.43 5.84 7.31
CA GLY A 55 6.56 5.97 6.40
C GLY A 55 7.05 7.39 6.28
N GLU A 56 8.07 7.53 5.46
CA GLU A 56 8.71 8.81 5.17
C GLU A 56 9.27 8.76 3.75
N GLY A 57 9.49 9.92 3.18
CA GLY A 57 10.01 10.04 1.83
C GLY A 57 9.31 11.12 1.04
N CYS A 58 9.30 10.98 -0.28
CA CYS A 58 8.77 12.02 -1.14
C CYS A 58 7.23 12.08 -1.08
N ALA A 59 6.68 13.21 -1.55
CA ALA A 59 5.24 13.42 -1.54
C ALA A 59 4.50 12.36 -2.33
N ILE A 60 5.10 11.86 -3.42
CA ILE A 60 4.46 10.86 -4.28
C ILE A 60 4.30 9.53 -3.55
N SER A 61 5.35 9.05 -2.86
CA SER A 61 5.26 7.78 -2.13
C SER A 61 4.25 7.88 -0.98
N GLN A 62 4.24 8.98 -0.26
CA GLN A 62 3.33 9.16 0.87
C GLN A 62 1.88 9.32 0.40
N ALA A 63 1.64 10.08 -0.66
CA ALA A 63 0.31 10.23 -1.22
C ALA A 63 -0.23 8.91 -1.77
N SER A 64 0.63 8.15 -2.43
CA SER A 64 0.27 6.84 -2.96
C SER A 64 -0.13 5.87 -1.85
N ALA A 65 0.62 5.85 -0.75
CA ALA A 65 0.29 5.01 0.40
C ALA A 65 -1.06 5.40 1.00
N SER A 66 -1.30 6.70 1.16
CA SER A 66 -2.56 7.21 1.68
C SER A 66 -3.74 6.77 0.80
N ILE A 67 -3.62 6.95 -0.51
CA ILE A 67 -4.65 6.54 -1.47
C ILE A 67 -4.89 5.04 -1.41
N LEU A 68 -3.80 4.26 -1.41
CA LEU A 68 -3.91 2.81 -1.39
C LEU A 68 -4.67 2.33 -0.15
N THR A 69 -4.38 2.88 1.02
CA THR A 69 -5.07 2.46 2.25
C THR A 69 -6.57 2.66 2.15
N ASP A 70 -7.02 3.78 1.56
CA ASP A 70 -8.45 3.99 1.35
C ASP A 70 -9.05 2.96 0.38
N MET A 71 -8.29 2.53 -0.61
CA MET A 71 -8.75 1.55 -1.59
C MET A 71 -8.87 0.15 -1.01
N LEU A 72 -8.15 -0.15 0.07
CA LEU A 72 -8.13 -1.49 0.65
C LEU A 72 -9.30 -1.78 1.58
N ILE A 73 -9.84 -0.77 2.24
CA ILE A 73 -10.88 -0.95 3.26
C ILE A 73 -12.12 -1.61 2.66
N ASP A 74 -12.64 -2.62 3.37
CA ASP A 74 -13.82 -3.42 3.00
C ASP A 74 -13.64 -4.34 1.79
N LYS A 75 -12.43 -4.44 1.26
CA LYS A 75 -12.15 -5.38 0.18
C LYS A 75 -11.68 -6.72 0.71
N SER A 76 -11.98 -7.77 -0.04
CA SER A 76 -11.48 -9.10 0.27
C SER A 76 -9.99 -9.20 -0.04
N ILE A 77 -9.33 -10.23 0.52
CA ILE A 77 -7.93 -10.51 0.22
C ILE A 77 -7.72 -10.71 -1.28
N ASP A 78 -8.63 -11.44 -1.94
CA ASP A 78 -8.54 -11.65 -3.38
C ASP A 78 -8.64 -10.34 -4.16
N GLU A 79 -9.53 -9.45 -3.74
CA GLU A 79 -9.70 -8.16 -4.40
C GLU A 79 -8.47 -7.27 -4.27
N ILE A 80 -7.85 -7.22 -3.08
CA ILE A 80 -6.66 -6.38 -2.91
C ILE A 80 -5.47 -6.91 -3.70
N LEU A 81 -5.36 -8.22 -3.87
CA LEU A 81 -4.28 -8.81 -4.65
C LEU A 81 -4.43 -8.57 -6.15
N LYS A 82 -5.61 -8.23 -6.62
CA LYS A 82 -5.85 -7.89 -8.02
C LYS A 82 -5.51 -6.45 -8.36
N LEU A 83 -5.30 -5.61 -7.36
CA LEU A 83 -4.89 -4.23 -7.61
C LEU A 83 -3.52 -4.23 -8.30
N ASP A 84 -3.38 -3.38 -9.31
CA ASP A 84 -2.12 -3.28 -10.04
C ASP A 84 -1.68 -1.82 -10.18
N LYS A 85 -0.58 -1.61 -10.90
CA LYS A 85 0.02 -0.28 -11.04
C LYS A 85 -0.96 0.72 -11.67
N ASP A 86 -1.78 0.29 -12.61
CA ASP A 86 -2.71 1.20 -13.29
C ASP A 86 -3.77 1.71 -12.32
N ASP A 87 -4.24 0.88 -11.41
CA ASP A 87 -5.19 1.30 -10.38
C ASP A 87 -4.62 2.43 -9.52
N ILE A 88 -3.35 2.30 -9.12
CA ILE A 88 -2.69 3.32 -8.30
C ILE A 88 -2.47 4.59 -9.10
N LEU A 89 -1.97 4.47 -10.32
CA LEU A 89 -1.68 5.64 -11.16
C LEU A 89 -2.96 6.41 -11.51
N GLU A 90 -4.05 5.71 -11.78
CA GLU A 90 -5.34 6.35 -12.02
C GLU A 90 -5.83 7.09 -10.78
N ALA A 91 -5.69 6.48 -9.60
CA ALA A 91 -6.11 7.11 -8.35
C ALA A 91 -5.28 8.35 -8.04
N LEU A 92 -4.04 8.40 -8.50
CA LEU A 92 -3.18 9.59 -8.36
C LEU A 92 -3.47 10.68 -9.39
N GLY A 93 -4.43 10.46 -10.30
CA GLY A 93 -4.78 11.42 -11.33
C GLY A 93 -3.98 11.26 -12.61
N THR A 94 -3.48 10.07 -12.86
CA THR A 94 -2.72 9.71 -14.06
C THR A 94 -1.51 10.64 -14.28
N PRO A 95 -0.60 10.75 -13.31
CA PRO A 95 0.55 11.65 -13.46
C PRO A 95 1.55 11.13 -14.49
N VAL A 96 2.24 12.05 -15.13
CA VAL A 96 3.37 11.71 -16.00
C VAL A 96 4.61 11.66 -15.13
N LEU A 97 5.13 10.45 -14.89
CA LEU A 97 6.26 10.24 -14.01
C LEU A 97 7.42 9.57 -14.75
N GLY A 98 8.64 10.00 -14.43
CA GLY A 98 9.84 9.32 -14.90
C GLY A 98 10.01 7.97 -14.19
N PRO A 99 10.95 7.11 -14.67
CA PRO A 99 11.11 5.76 -14.11
C PRO A 99 11.35 5.72 -12.60
N ALA A 100 12.14 6.63 -12.06
CA ALA A 100 12.42 6.69 -10.62
C ALA A 100 11.16 7.03 -9.82
N ARG A 101 10.37 7.99 -10.33
CA ARG A 101 9.15 8.44 -9.64
C ARG A 101 8.04 7.40 -9.69
N ILE A 102 7.98 6.60 -10.76
CA ILE A 102 7.04 5.49 -10.84
C ILE A 102 7.31 4.50 -9.71
N LYS A 103 8.57 4.20 -9.43
CA LYS A 103 8.92 3.31 -8.30
C LYS A 103 8.45 3.88 -6.97
N CYS A 104 8.57 5.19 -6.77
CA CYS A 104 8.06 5.84 -5.58
C CYS A 104 6.54 5.68 -5.47
N ALA A 105 5.83 5.86 -6.58
CA ALA A 105 4.38 5.75 -6.60
C ALA A 105 3.89 4.32 -6.35
N LEU A 106 4.68 3.32 -6.68
CA LEU A 106 4.28 1.91 -6.59
C LEU A 106 4.85 1.19 -5.36
N LEU A 107 5.64 1.87 -4.53
CA LEU A 107 6.24 1.23 -3.35
C LEU A 107 5.16 0.70 -2.40
N SER A 108 4.13 1.47 -2.13
CA SER A 108 3.06 1.03 -1.23
C SER A 108 2.32 -0.19 -1.76
N LEU A 109 2.08 -0.25 -3.06
CA LEU A 109 1.44 -1.41 -3.67
C LEU A 109 2.31 -2.66 -3.51
N LYS A 110 3.62 -2.52 -3.73
CA LYS A 110 4.57 -3.61 -3.54
C LYS A 110 4.56 -4.11 -2.08
N VAL A 111 4.60 -3.19 -1.12
CA VAL A 111 4.59 -3.53 0.31
C VAL A 111 3.31 -4.27 0.67
N MET A 112 2.17 -3.78 0.22
CA MET A 112 0.88 -4.40 0.49
C MET A 112 0.84 -5.83 -0.06
N LYS A 113 1.28 -6.02 -1.30
CA LYS A 113 1.27 -7.36 -1.91
C LYS A 113 2.22 -8.31 -1.20
N LEU A 114 3.43 -7.87 -0.88
CA LEU A 114 4.39 -8.70 -0.16
C LEU A 114 3.84 -9.14 1.19
N GLY A 115 3.26 -8.22 1.94
CA GLY A 115 2.67 -8.54 3.24
C GLY A 115 1.50 -9.50 3.13
N THR A 116 0.62 -9.26 2.15
CA THR A 116 -0.57 -10.09 1.97
C THR A 116 -0.19 -11.50 1.52
N TYR A 117 0.76 -11.64 0.61
CA TYR A 117 1.24 -12.97 0.19
C TYR A 117 1.91 -13.71 1.35
N SER A 118 2.66 -13.00 2.19
CA SER A 118 3.27 -13.60 3.37
C SER A 118 2.22 -14.10 4.35
N TYR A 119 1.17 -13.33 4.55
CA TYR A 119 0.04 -13.70 5.42
C TYR A 119 -0.67 -14.97 4.90
N ILE A 120 -0.97 -15.01 3.60
CA ILE A 120 -1.60 -16.17 2.98
C ILE A 120 -0.71 -17.40 3.13
N GLY A 121 0.59 -17.25 2.92
CA GLY A 121 1.55 -18.33 3.03
C GLY A 121 1.61 -18.92 4.43
N LYS A 122 1.46 -18.10 5.46
CA LYS A 122 1.46 -18.57 6.85
C LYS A 122 0.20 -19.33 7.21
N ASP A 123 -0.94 -18.96 6.61
CA ASP A 123 -2.23 -19.59 6.89
C ASP A 123 -2.45 -20.87 6.09
N LYS A 124 -1.66 -21.11 5.06
CA LYS A 124 -1.79 -22.33 4.25
C LYS A 124 -1.04 -23.49 4.88
N PRO A 125 -1.58 -24.71 4.78
CA PRO A 125 -0.82 -25.89 5.20
C PRO A 125 0.49 -25.99 4.42
N PRO A 126 1.56 -26.56 5.03
CA PRO A 126 2.87 -26.64 4.36
C PRO A 126 2.85 -27.33 3.00
N ASP A 127 2.00 -28.31 2.83
CA ASP A 127 1.90 -29.09 1.57
C ASP A 127 1.21 -28.31 0.45
N SER A 128 0.55 -27.21 0.74
CA SER A 128 -0.10 -26.36 -0.25
C SER A 128 0.69 -25.10 -0.55
N ALA A 129 1.87 -24.97 0.01
CA ALA A 129 2.70 -23.78 -0.15
C ALA A 129 3.41 -23.69 -1.50
N ASP A 130 3.26 -24.65 -2.33
CA ASP A 130 3.91 -24.72 -3.64
C ASP A 130 3.28 -23.84 -4.69
#